data_a7528be3dbc2378a6f55c942e9db4531
#
_entry.id   a7528be3dbc2378a6f55c942e9db4531
#
_cell.length_a   1.000
_cell.length_b   1.000
_cell.length_c   1.000
_cell.angle_alpha   90.00
_cell.angle_beta   90.00
_cell.angle_gamma   90.00
#
_symmetry.space_group_name_H-M   'P 1'
#
loop_
_entity.id
_entity.type
_entity.pdbx_description
1 polymer ?
#
loop_
_entity_poly.entity_id
_entity_poly.type
_entity_poly.pdbx_seq_one_letter_code
_entity_poly.pdbx_strand_id
1 'polypeptide(L)'
;MATSTVFHVDARATRDMIIDGDFENIEFRGEIQNGHLVVEGILADQAAIDHIPVGIYVLEKDGTLIQCNQAAIAAWGRSPALGASEKYCGAHILRYPSGEVMPHEHAPPSVVIKNGGTVRNADAICEQPDGNRLLALANIFPIRDHRDEVIGAVNIFRHNTSKTVPGLNV
;
A
#
# COMPACT_ATOMS: atom_id res chain seq x y z
N MET A 1 -14.51 13.02 -31.97
CA MET A 1 -14.46 12.67 -30.54
C MET A 1 -13.60 11.43 -30.32
N ALA A 2 -12.47 11.59 -29.68
CA ALA A 2 -11.65 10.43 -29.34
C ALA A 2 -12.41 9.60 -28.28
N THR A 3 -12.88 8.42 -28.68
CA THR A 3 -13.30 7.42 -27.70
C THR A 3 -12.05 6.95 -26.97
N SER A 4 -11.90 7.38 -25.74
CA SER A 4 -10.91 6.83 -24.86
C SER A 4 -11.20 5.35 -24.71
N THR A 5 -10.42 4.51 -25.34
CA THR A 5 -10.47 3.08 -25.09
C THR A 5 -9.88 2.87 -23.70
N VAL A 6 -10.75 2.82 -22.70
CA VAL A 6 -10.34 2.41 -21.36
C VAL A 6 -10.02 0.93 -21.47
N PHE A 7 -8.73 0.59 -21.48
CA PHE A 7 -8.30 -0.79 -21.33
C PHE A 7 -8.60 -1.19 -19.89
N HIS A 8 -9.72 -1.87 -19.68
CA HIS A 8 -9.97 -2.55 -18.44
C HIS A 8 -9.00 -3.74 -18.37
N VAL A 9 -7.89 -3.54 -17.70
CA VAL A 9 -7.04 -4.66 -17.31
C VAL A 9 -7.88 -5.50 -16.35
N ASP A 10 -8.14 -6.78 -16.70
CA ASP A 10 -8.94 -7.63 -15.85
C ASP A 10 -8.22 -7.88 -14.50
N ALA A 11 -8.96 -8.29 -13.48
CA ALA A 11 -8.43 -8.47 -12.13
C ALA A 11 -7.29 -9.50 -12.08
N ARG A 12 -7.32 -10.51 -12.96
CA ARG A 12 -6.29 -11.55 -13.02
C ARG A 12 -4.97 -10.98 -13.57
N ALA A 13 -5.03 -10.18 -14.62
CA ALA A 13 -3.85 -9.52 -15.19
C ALA A 13 -3.24 -8.54 -14.16
N THR A 14 -4.07 -7.79 -13.45
CA THR A 14 -3.62 -6.90 -12.38
C THR A 14 -2.92 -7.68 -11.27
N ARG A 15 -3.49 -8.83 -10.86
CA ARG A 15 -2.86 -9.71 -9.86
C ARG A 15 -1.47 -10.15 -10.29
N ASP A 16 -1.32 -10.58 -11.53
CA ASP A 16 -0.04 -11.04 -12.05
C ASP A 16 0.99 -9.90 -12.10
N MET A 17 0.58 -8.70 -12.49
CA MET A 17 1.42 -7.50 -12.44
C MET A 17 1.91 -7.20 -11.02
N ILE A 18 1.04 -7.29 -10.04
CA ILE A 18 1.39 -7.07 -8.63
C ILE A 18 2.41 -8.11 -8.17
N ILE A 19 2.17 -9.40 -8.44
CA ILE A 19 3.05 -10.49 -8.04
C ILE A 19 4.42 -10.36 -8.70
N ASP A 20 4.45 -10.02 -9.99
CA ASP A 20 5.68 -9.92 -10.77
C ASP A 20 6.44 -8.61 -10.51
N GLY A 21 5.79 -7.62 -9.90
CA GLY A 21 6.39 -6.30 -9.71
C GLY A 21 6.42 -5.47 -10.98
N ASP A 22 5.56 -5.79 -11.95
CA ASP A 22 5.43 -5.06 -13.20
C ASP A 22 4.37 -3.96 -13.04
N PHE A 23 4.84 -2.77 -12.66
CA PHE A 23 3.96 -1.65 -12.32
C PHE A 23 3.87 -0.57 -13.40
N GLU A 24 4.46 -0.79 -14.56
CA GLU A 24 4.57 0.26 -15.59
C GLU A 24 3.20 0.79 -16.05
N ASN A 25 2.22 -0.09 -16.19
CA ASN A 25 0.89 0.27 -16.68
C ASN A 25 -0.22 -0.02 -15.66
N ILE A 26 0.13 -0.13 -14.39
CA ILE A 26 -0.85 -0.44 -13.35
C ILE A 26 -1.62 0.83 -12.96
N GLU A 27 -2.94 0.73 -12.89
CA GLU A 27 -3.83 1.78 -12.42
C GLU A 27 -4.80 1.24 -11.38
N PHE A 28 -5.13 2.08 -10.41
CA PHE A 28 -6.12 1.77 -9.39
C PHE A 28 -7.22 2.83 -9.40
N ARG A 29 -8.45 2.38 -9.37
CA ARG A 29 -9.64 3.21 -9.45
C ARG A 29 -10.58 2.94 -8.29
N GLY A 30 -11.41 3.93 -8.01
CA GLY A 30 -12.45 3.85 -7.02
C GLY A 30 -13.39 5.03 -7.13
N GLU A 31 -14.31 5.11 -6.19
CA GLU A 31 -15.22 6.25 -6.06
C GLU A 31 -15.54 6.50 -4.59
N ILE A 32 -15.95 7.71 -4.29
CA ILE A 32 -16.42 8.05 -2.94
C ILE A 32 -17.93 7.81 -2.90
N GLN A 33 -18.34 6.96 -1.97
CA GLN A 33 -19.76 6.67 -1.68
C GLN A 33 -20.03 6.91 -0.20
N ASN A 34 -21.00 7.74 0.12
CA ASN A 34 -21.37 8.07 1.50
C ASN A 34 -20.15 8.56 2.34
N GLY A 35 -19.23 9.31 1.70
CA GLY A 35 -18.06 9.84 2.35
C GLY A 35 -16.90 8.86 2.51
N HIS A 36 -17.01 7.64 1.97
CA HIS A 36 -15.99 6.60 2.07
C HIS A 36 -15.50 6.14 0.70
N LEU A 37 -14.23 5.74 0.65
CA LEU A 37 -13.61 5.19 -0.54
C LEU A 37 -14.14 3.77 -0.78
N VAL A 38 -14.67 3.55 -1.98
CA VAL A 38 -15.01 2.22 -2.49
C VAL A 38 -14.06 1.91 -3.64
N VAL A 39 -13.20 0.92 -3.44
CA VAL A 39 -12.20 0.51 -4.43
C VAL A 39 -12.81 -0.37 -5.50
N GLU A 40 -12.20 -0.36 -6.68
CA GLU A 40 -12.62 -1.15 -7.84
C GLU A 40 -11.56 -2.21 -8.20
N GLY A 41 -11.94 -3.12 -9.09
CA GLY A 41 -11.05 -4.14 -9.61
C GLY A 41 -10.63 -5.14 -8.53
N ILE A 42 -9.38 -5.58 -8.58
CA ILE A 42 -8.89 -6.62 -7.64
C ILE A 42 -8.94 -6.17 -6.19
N LEU A 43 -8.80 -4.88 -5.92
CA LEU A 43 -8.87 -4.36 -4.54
C LEU A 43 -10.26 -4.53 -3.93
N ALA A 44 -11.30 -4.67 -4.75
CA ALA A 44 -12.67 -4.92 -4.27
C ALA A 44 -12.87 -6.39 -3.84
N ASP A 45 -11.92 -7.26 -4.11
CA ASP A 45 -11.99 -8.70 -3.78
C ASP A 45 -10.97 -9.02 -2.69
N GLN A 46 -11.42 -8.96 -1.43
CA GLN A 46 -10.56 -9.21 -0.26
C GLN A 46 -9.96 -10.61 -0.30
N ALA A 47 -10.73 -11.62 -0.69
CA ALA A 47 -10.23 -12.99 -0.77
C ALA A 47 -9.10 -13.10 -1.81
N ALA A 48 -9.22 -12.42 -2.93
CA ALA A 48 -8.19 -12.41 -3.97
C ALA A 48 -6.90 -11.77 -3.47
N ILE A 49 -6.96 -10.60 -2.84
CA ILE A 49 -5.76 -9.93 -2.35
C ILE A 49 -5.12 -10.65 -1.16
N ASP A 50 -5.89 -11.37 -0.36
CA ASP A 50 -5.37 -12.19 0.74
C ASP A 50 -4.51 -13.36 0.26
N HIS A 51 -4.66 -13.80 -0.99
CA HIS A 51 -3.83 -14.83 -1.60
C HIS A 51 -2.59 -14.27 -2.32
N ILE A 52 -2.47 -12.96 -2.42
CA ILE A 52 -1.28 -12.33 -3.03
C ILE A 52 -0.16 -12.31 -2.00
N PRO A 53 1.04 -12.83 -2.34
CA PRO A 53 2.13 -13.00 -1.37
C PRO A 53 2.96 -11.72 -1.10
N VAL A 54 2.46 -10.58 -1.51
CA VAL A 54 3.06 -9.28 -1.20
C VAL A 54 2.09 -8.44 -0.39
N GLY A 55 2.61 -7.57 0.48
CA GLY A 55 1.77 -6.72 1.31
C GLY A 55 1.00 -5.70 0.50
N ILE A 56 -0.29 -5.59 0.75
CA ILE A 56 -1.17 -4.63 0.10
C ILE A 56 -2.00 -3.94 1.17
N TYR A 57 -2.04 -2.62 1.15
CA TYR A 57 -3.00 -1.89 1.96
C TYR A 57 -3.49 -0.62 1.25
N VAL A 58 -4.68 -0.20 1.63
CA VAL A 58 -5.40 0.90 1.00
C VAL A 58 -5.68 1.98 2.02
N LEU A 59 -5.44 3.22 1.63
CA LEU A 59 -5.69 4.41 2.42
C LEU A 59 -6.73 5.30 1.75
N GLU A 60 -7.60 5.89 2.55
CA GLU A 60 -8.41 7.03 2.13
C GLU A 60 -7.55 8.29 2.00
N LYS A 61 -8.10 9.33 1.43
CA LYS A 61 -7.37 10.59 1.18
C LYS A 61 -6.87 11.27 2.44
N ASP A 62 -7.53 11.06 3.57
CA ASP A 62 -7.07 11.58 4.87
C ASP A 62 -6.01 10.71 5.55
N GLY A 63 -5.58 9.63 4.90
CA GLY A 63 -4.61 8.69 5.42
C GLY A 63 -5.19 7.53 6.21
N THR A 64 -6.50 7.47 6.39
CA THR A 64 -7.15 6.37 7.13
C THR A 64 -6.93 5.04 6.43
N LEU A 65 -6.43 4.05 7.17
CA LEU A 65 -6.22 2.69 6.69
C LEU A 65 -7.56 1.95 6.66
N ILE A 66 -8.03 1.58 5.47
CA ILE A 66 -9.35 0.95 5.31
C ILE A 66 -9.30 -0.50 4.87
N GLN A 67 -8.16 -0.97 4.38
CA GLN A 67 -8.03 -2.33 3.87
C GLN A 67 -6.58 -2.76 3.92
N CYS A 68 -6.34 -4.03 4.24
CA CYS A 68 -5.03 -4.66 4.11
C CYS A 68 -5.22 -6.16 3.83
N ASN A 69 -4.19 -6.80 3.28
CA ASN A 69 -4.22 -8.23 3.02
C ASN A 69 -3.44 -9.02 4.07
N GLN A 70 -3.50 -10.35 3.99
CA GLN A 70 -2.84 -11.24 4.94
C GLN A 70 -1.31 -11.09 4.92
N ALA A 71 -0.71 -10.85 3.74
CA ALA A 71 0.73 -10.64 3.64
C ALA A 71 1.18 -9.36 4.37
N ALA A 72 0.37 -8.30 4.33
CA ALA A 72 0.65 -7.08 5.10
C ALA A 72 0.59 -7.34 6.61
N ILE A 73 -0.44 -8.05 7.07
CA ILE A 73 -0.59 -8.43 8.48
C ILE A 73 0.61 -9.24 8.95
N ALA A 74 1.05 -10.22 8.16
CA ALA A 74 2.21 -11.03 8.47
C ALA A 74 3.51 -10.19 8.56
N ALA A 75 3.70 -9.25 7.62
CA ALA A 75 4.87 -8.38 7.62
C ALA A 75 4.88 -7.41 8.82
N TRP A 76 3.73 -6.93 9.24
CA TRP A 76 3.62 -6.05 10.40
C TRP A 76 3.68 -6.79 11.74
N GLY A 77 3.41 -8.11 11.74
CA GLY A 77 3.31 -8.90 12.96
C GLY A 77 2.14 -8.49 13.84
N ARG A 78 1.14 -7.82 13.28
CA ARG A 78 -0.07 -7.38 13.95
C ARG A 78 -1.19 -7.19 12.94
N SER A 79 -2.42 -7.33 13.43
CA SER A 79 -3.61 -7.01 12.66
C SER A 79 -4.11 -5.62 13.11
N PRO A 80 -3.94 -4.57 12.30
CA PRO A 80 -4.37 -3.24 12.69
C PRO A 80 -5.90 -3.14 12.74
N ALA A 81 -6.41 -2.30 13.62
CA ALA A 81 -7.81 -1.93 13.61
C ALA A 81 -8.05 -0.99 12.42
N LEU A 82 -8.81 -1.45 11.42
CA LEU A 82 -9.14 -0.63 10.26
C LEU A 82 -10.07 0.52 10.66
N GLY A 83 -9.82 1.69 10.09
CA GLY A 83 -10.61 2.88 10.33
C GLY A 83 -9.82 4.00 10.99
N ALA A 84 -10.50 4.88 11.71
CA ALA A 84 -9.97 6.18 12.14
C ALA A 84 -8.71 6.13 13.03
N SER A 85 -8.42 5.02 13.70
CA SER A 85 -7.27 4.91 14.60
C SER A 85 -5.96 4.58 13.91
N GLU A 86 -6.01 4.13 12.64
CA GLU A 86 -4.81 3.76 11.89
C GLU A 86 -4.64 4.70 10.70
N LYS A 87 -3.52 5.41 10.67
CA LYS A 87 -3.21 6.41 9.64
C LYS A 87 -1.90 6.07 8.91
N TYR A 88 -1.93 6.09 7.60
CA TYR A 88 -0.79 5.98 6.67
C TYR A 88 -0.09 4.64 6.64
N CYS A 89 -0.07 3.87 7.70
CA CYS A 89 0.56 2.56 7.76
C CYS A 89 0.03 1.75 8.94
N GLY A 90 -0.05 0.44 8.78
CA GLY A 90 -0.46 -0.48 9.85
C GLY A 90 0.70 -1.03 10.68
N ALA A 91 1.94 -0.64 10.40
CA ALA A 91 3.10 -1.08 11.17
C ALA A 91 3.07 -0.56 12.60
N HIS A 92 3.63 -1.34 13.52
CA HIS A 92 3.77 -0.91 14.91
C HIS A 92 4.70 0.32 15.01
N ILE A 93 5.91 0.20 14.49
CA ILE A 93 6.87 1.30 14.38
C ILE A 93 7.46 1.28 12.97
N LEU A 94 7.53 2.46 12.35
CA LEU A 94 8.30 2.67 11.12
C LEU A 94 9.63 3.33 11.46
N ARG A 95 10.67 2.95 10.72
CA ARG A 95 11.99 3.57 10.81
C ARG A 95 12.53 3.88 9.42
N TYR A 96 13.31 4.95 9.35
CA TYR A 96 14.15 5.19 8.17
C TYR A 96 15.24 4.12 8.10
N PRO A 97 15.85 3.91 6.91
CA PRO A 97 17.00 2.99 6.80
C PRO A 97 18.14 3.32 7.77
N SER A 98 18.26 4.56 8.21
CA SER A 98 19.23 4.98 9.25
C SER A 98 18.94 4.39 10.64
N GLY A 99 17.73 3.88 10.87
CA GLY A 99 17.26 3.39 12.15
C GLY A 99 16.45 4.41 12.96
N GLU A 100 16.41 5.67 12.55
CA GLU A 100 15.59 6.69 13.22
C GLU A 100 14.10 6.39 13.04
N VAL A 101 13.29 6.70 14.05
CA VAL A 101 11.84 6.54 13.97
C VAL A 101 11.26 7.45 12.90
N MET A 102 10.47 6.88 12.01
CA MET A 102 9.70 7.59 11.01
C MET A 102 8.27 7.74 11.54
N PRO A 103 7.80 8.97 11.80
CA PRO A 103 6.38 9.18 12.09
C PRO A 103 5.51 8.65 10.96
N HIS A 104 4.37 8.04 11.27
CA HIS A 104 3.50 7.45 10.24
C HIS A 104 3.02 8.48 9.22
N GLU A 105 2.80 9.73 9.63
CA GLU A 105 2.45 10.82 8.73
C GLU A 105 3.55 11.18 7.72
N HIS A 106 4.77 10.71 7.93
CA HIS A 106 5.90 10.87 7.00
C HIS A 106 6.11 9.62 6.13
N ALA A 107 5.29 8.59 6.30
CA ALA A 107 5.38 7.39 5.48
C ALA A 107 5.18 7.72 3.99
N PRO A 108 5.82 6.96 3.07
CA PRO A 108 5.73 7.25 1.64
C PRO A 108 4.31 7.42 1.08
N PRO A 109 3.27 6.70 1.56
CA PRO A 109 1.91 6.94 1.07
C PRO A 109 1.40 8.36 1.26
N SER A 110 1.87 9.08 2.27
CA SER A 110 1.44 10.46 2.49
C SER A 110 1.84 11.38 1.33
N VAL A 111 2.97 11.12 0.69
CA VAL A 111 3.46 11.87 -0.47
C VAL A 111 2.52 11.68 -1.67
N VAL A 112 2.11 10.44 -1.92
CA VAL A 112 1.22 10.12 -3.03
C VAL A 112 -0.15 10.77 -2.86
N ILE A 113 -0.69 10.74 -1.65
CA ILE A 113 -1.98 11.39 -1.35
C ILE A 113 -1.91 12.90 -1.58
N LYS A 114 -0.82 13.52 -1.16
CA LYS A 114 -0.64 14.99 -1.27
C LYS A 114 -0.32 15.46 -2.69
N ASN A 115 0.52 14.72 -3.39
CA ASN A 115 1.10 15.16 -4.67
C ASN A 115 0.53 14.44 -5.89
N GLY A 116 -0.15 13.32 -5.70
CA GLY A 116 -0.82 12.57 -6.77
C GLY A 116 0.10 11.74 -7.66
N GLY A 117 1.39 11.72 -7.40
CA GLY A 117 2.35 10.92 -8.15
C GLY A 117 2.44 9.49 -7.65
N THR A 118 3.30 8.70 -8.27
CA THR A 118 3.63 7.34 -7.86
C THR A 118 4.99 7.35 -7.15
N VAL A 119 5.11 6.59 -6.07
CA VAL A 119 6.39 6.35 -5.39
C VAL A 119 6.80 4.93 -5.65
N ARG A 120 8.04 4.71 -6.05
CA ARG A 120 8.58 3.38 -6.35
C ARG A 120 9.80 3.06 -5.50
N ASN A 121 9.86 1.82 -5.02
CA ASN A 121 11.01 1.26 -4.30
C ASN A 121 11.45 2.14 -3.11
N ALA A 122 10.48 2.66 -2.36
CA ALA A 122 10.76 3.42 -1.15
C ALA A 122 11.14 2.47 -0.02
N ASP A 123 12.30 2.70 0.57
CA ASP A 123 12.81 1.89 1.68
C ASP A 123 12.19 2.35 3.00
N ALA A 124 11.73 1.40 3.79
CA ALA A 124 11.35 1.64 5.18
C ALA A 124 11.59 0.38 6.01
N ILE A 125 11.93 0.57 7.28
CA ILE A 125 12.03 -0.54 8.22
C ILE A 125 10.72 -0.61 8.99
N CYS A 126 10.08 -1.77 8.96
CA CYS A 126 8.91 -2.08 9.79
C CYS A 126 9.38 -2.83 11.03
N GLU A 127 9.17 -2.25 12.20
CA GLU A 127 9.44 -2.93 13.46
C GLU A 127 8.14 -3.54 13.98
N GLN A 128 8.18 -4.85 14.22
CA GLN A 128 7.05 -5.60 14.74
C GLN A 128 6.94 -5.40 16.27
N PRO A 129 5.76 -5.69 16.86
CA PRO A 129 5.61 -5.56 18.33
C PRO A 129 6.59 -6.38 19.17
N ASP A 130 7.10 -7.48 18.63
CA ASP A 130 8.11 -8.32 19.27
C ASP A 130 9.56 -7.80 19.12
N GLY A 131 9.75 -6.67 18.41
CA GLY A 131 11.05 -6.07 18.16
C GLY A 131 11.73 -6.53 16.87
N ASN A 132 11.19 -7.52 16.17
CA ASN A 132 11.72 -7.91 14.85
C ASN A 132 11.59 -6.77 13.85
N ARG A 133 12.59 -6.60 13.01
CA ARG A 133 12.63 -5.55 11.99
C ARG A 133 12.76 -6.15 10.60
N LEU A 134 11.92 -5.68 9.69
CA LEU A 134 11.91 -6.08 8.29
C LEU A 134 12.18 -4.86 7.42
N LEU A 135 13.05 -5.02 6.42
CA LEU A 135 13.19 -4.00 5.38
C LEU A 135 12.06 -4.17 4.37
N ALA A 136 11.24 -3.15 4.21
CA ALA A 136 10.18 -3.11 3.22
C ALA A 136 10.60 -2.23 2.03
N LEU A 137 10.26 -2.69 0.84
CA LEU A 137 10.32 -1.91 -0.39
C LEU A 137 8.89 -1.61 -0.82
N ALA A 138 8.52 -0.35 -0.73
CA ALA A 138 7.15 0.09 -0.95
C ALA A 138 6.99 0.72 -2.33
N ASN A 139 5.90 0.34 -3.00
CA ASN A 139 5.46 0.95 -4.24
C ASN A 139 4.05 1.46 -4.02
N ILE A 140 3.89 2.77 -4.11
CA ILE A 140 2.63 3.42 -3.77
C ILE A 140 2.05 4.09 -5.00
N PHE A 141 0.76 3.85 -5.21
CA PHE A 141 0.01 4.35 -6.36
C PHE A 141 -1.19 5.14 -5.88
N PRO A 142 -1.54 6.23 -6.57
CA PRO A 142 -2.78 6.92 -6.27
C PRO A 142 -3.97 6.07 -6.70
N ILE A 143 -5.05 6.17 -5.94
CA ILE A 143 -6.36 5.69 -6.37
C ILE A 143 -7.10 6.90 -6.88
N ARG A 144 -7.57 6.84 -8.14
CA ARG A 144 -8.25 7.95 -8.80
C ARG A 144 -9.71 7.62 -9.07
N ASP A 145 -10.55 8.64 -9.02
CA ASP A 145 -11.95 8.53 -9.42
C ASP A 145 -12.09 8.71 -10.94
N HIS A 146 -13.34 8.70 -11.42
CA HIS A 146 -13.63 8.86 -12.85
C HIS A 146 -13.34 10.27 -13.39
N ARG A 147 -13.08 11.26 -12.51
CA ARG A 147 -12.62 12.60 -12.87
C ARG A 147 -11.10 12.71 -12.80
N ASP A 148 -10.43 11.59 -12.59
CA ASP A 148 -8.97 11.51 -12.45
C ASP A 148 -8.41 12.22 -11.21
N GLU A 149 -9.26 12.48 -10.23
CA GLU A 149 -8.84 13.06 -8.95
C GLU A 149 -8.35 11.97 -8.00
N VAL A 150 -7.31 12.30 -7.24
CA VAL A 150 -6.77 11.39 -6.23
C VAL A 150 -7.72 11.33 -5.03
N ILE A 151 -8.23 10.14 -4.75
CA ILE A 151 -9.19 9.89 -3.66
C ILE A 151 -8.64 8.94 -2.60
N GLY A 152 -7.43 8.43 -2.80
CA GLY A 152 -6.77 7.53 -1.87
C GLY A 152 -5.45 7.05 -2.43
N ALA A 153 -4.87 6.06 -1.78
CA ALA A 153 -3.64 5.43 -2.22
C ALA A 153 -3.62 3.94 -1.88
N VAL A 154 -2.88 3.19 -2.68
CA VAL A 154 -2.58 1.79 -2.39
C VAL A 154 -1.08 1.62 -2.29
N ASN A 155 -0.63 0.92 -1.26
CA ASN A 155 0.76 0.52 -1.10
C ASN A 155 0.88 -0.97 -1.37
N ILE A 156 1.82 -1.31 -2.25
CA ILE A 156 2.20 -2.68 -2.55
C ILE A 156 3.65 -2.82 -2.14
N PHE A 157 3.91 -3.57 -1.07
CA PHE A 157 5.25 -3.65 -0.52
C PHE A 157 5.74 -5.08 -0.40
N ARG A 158 7.03 -5.24 -0.69
CA ARG A 158 7.76 -6.48 -0.49
C ARG A 158 8.69 -6.30 0.71
N HIS A 159 8.93 -7.36 1.44
CA HIS A 159 9.96 -7.34 2.46
C HIS A 159 11.02 -8.40 2.18
N ASN A 160 12.25 -8.08 2.54
CA ASN A 160 13.37 -8.98 2.37
C ASN A 160 13.94 -9.33 3.75
N THR A 161 13.72 -10.55 4.17
CA THR A 161 14.24 -11.07 5.45
C THR A 161 15.70 -11.50 5.37
N SER A 162 16.28 -11.58 4.15
CA SER A 162 17.65 -12.06 3.94
C SER A 162 18.70 -10.94 3.92
N LYS A 163 18.30 -9.66 3.89
CA LYS A 163 19.24 -8.54 3.96
C LYS A 163 19.47 -8.13 5.39
N THR A 164 20.74 -8.07 5.78
CA THR A 164 21.12 -7.44 7.04
C THR A 164 20.85 -5.95 6.92
N VAL A 165 19.91 -5.45 7.68
CA VAL A 165 19.65 -4.01 7.80
C VAL A 165 20.37 -3.53 9.06
N PRO A 166 21.08 -2.38 9.05
CA PRO A 166 21.72 -1.85 10.25
C PRO A 166 20.69 -1.74 11.39
N GLY A 167 20.99 -2.34 12.54
CA GLY A 167 20.08 -2.38 13.67
C GLY A 167 19.01 -3.46 13.60
N LEU A 168 19.00 -4.31 12.57
CA LEU A 168 18.24 -5.55 12.58
C LEU A 168 18.96 -6.56 13.45
N ASN A 169 18.34 -6.95 14.55
CA ASN A 169 18.77 -8.13 15.30
C ASN A 169 18.35 -9.36 14.51
N VAL A 170 19.32 -10.03 13.97
CA VAL A 170 19.10 -11.31 13.33
C VAL A 170 18.99 -12.37 14.40
#